data_36ff12d6b4dbe0a49db9eed10475eea3
#
_entry.id   36ff12d6b4dbe0a49db9eed10475eea3
#
_cell.length_a   1.000
_cell.length_b   1.000
_cell.length_c   1.000
_cell.angle_alpha   90.00
_cell.angle_beta   90.00
_cell.angle_gamma   90.00
#
_symmetry.space_group_name_H-M   'P 1'
#
loop_
_entity.id
_entity.type
_entity.pdbx_description
1 polymer ?
#
loop_
_entity_poly.entity_id
_entity_poly.type
_entity_poly.pdbx_seq_one_letter_code
_entity_poly.pdbx_strand_id
1 'polypeptide(L)'
;GTAKAVTVNSITLVDGNNGGLASNYSINSGQTTSADISAKQITVSGISASTKSYDGTTSITLDTSSVNYNGLVSGDNLTGTFSGVFVNDNVGTGRVINITSSYSGDDIGNYNIINQNTHFADITIGNPTISGLSNQTKSFTTSSYILTGTPSISGLPIIYSSSDTSIATVNSSTGEVIFV
;
A
#
# COMPACT_ATOMS: atom_id res chain seq x y z
N GLY A 1 -5.23 13.27 26.46
CA GLY A 1 -5.52 12.79 27.84
C GLY A 1 -6.59 13.61 28.51
N THR A 2 -7.40 12.96 29.32
CA THR A 2 -8.48 13.57 30.11
C THR A 2 -8.01 14.06 31.46
N ALA A 3 -8.72 15.04 32.04
CA ALA A 3 -8.52 15.58 33.38
C ALA A 3 -7.06 15.97 33.71
N LYS A 4 -6.42 16.65 32.78
CA LYS A 4 -5.08 17.22 33.02
C LYS A 4 -5.16 18.35 34.03
N ALA A 5 -4.39 18.28 35.11
CA ALA A 5 -4.38 19.33 36.13
C ALA A 5 -3.82 20.64 35.56
N VAL A 6 -4.57 21.71 35.78
CA VAL A 6 -4.16 23.09 35.48
C VAL A 6 -4.04 23.83 36.80
N THR A 7 -2.86 24.31 37.11
CA THR A 7 -2.61 25.05 38.36
C THR A 7 -2.52 26.54 38.09
N VAL A 8 -3.32 27.34 38.81
CA VAL A 8 -3.22 28.81 38.76
C VAL A 8 -2.15 29.25 39.75
N ASN A 9 -0.99 29.62 39.25
CA ASN A 9 0.17 29.96 40.10
C ASN A 9 0.08 31.35 40.74
N SER A 10 -0.66 32.27 40.12
CA SER A 10 -0.79 33.63 40.61
C SER A 10 -2.15 34.21 40.28
N ILE A 11 -2.80 34.81 41.29
CA ILE A 11 -3.98 35.64 41.17
C ILE A 11 -3.68 36.93 41.90
N THR A 12 -3.89 38.07 41.24
CA THR A 12 -3.66 39.39 41.86
C THR A 12 -5.00 40.16 41.87
N LEU A 13 -5.36 40.74 43.00
CA LEU A 13 -6.43 41.70 43.09
C LEU A 13 -5.89 43.11 42.84
N VAL A 14 -6.67 43.94 42.17
CA VAL A 14 -6.40 45.34 42.00
C VAL A 14 -7.53 46.15 42.61
N ASP A 15 -7.27 47.40 43.01
CA ASP A 15 -8.29 48.27 43.64
C ASP A 15 -9.43 48.52 42.66
N GLY A 16 -10.65 48.49 43.17
CA GLY A 16 -11.87 48.74 42.40
C GLY A 16 -12.13 50.23 42.23
N ASN A 17 -12.80 50.64 41.16
CA ASN A 17 -13.12 52.04 40.87
C ASN A 17 -14.09 52.70 41.88
N ASN A 18 -14.79 51.94 42.74
CA ASN A 18 -15.75 52.39 43.69
C ASN A 18 -15.24 52.34 45.15
N GLY A 19 -13.94 52.49 45.34
CA GLY A 19 -13.32 52.55 46.68
C GLY A 19 -13.07 51.17 47.32
N GLY A 20 -13.24 50.08 46.59
CA GLY A 20 -12.82 48.77 47.04
C GLY A 20 -11.31 48.65 47.00
N LEU A 21 -10.64 48.45 48.13
CA LEU A 21 -9.18 48.29 48.22
C LEU A 21 -8.82 46.79 48.17
N ALA A 22 -7.93 46.41 47.30
CA ALA A 22 -7.39 45.05 47.14
C ALA A 22 -6.78 44.54 48.48
N SER A 23 -6.20 45.45 49.23
CA SER A 23 -5.59 45.16 50.54
C SER A 23 -6.55 44.65 51.63
N ASN A 24 -7.87 44.85 51.41
CA ASN A 24 -8.88 44.35 52.36
C ASN A 24 -9.28 42.90 52.09
N TYR A 25 -8.71 42.28 51.10
CA TYR A 25 -9.04 40.90 50.69
C TYR A 25 -7.79 40.04 50.58
N SER A 26 -7.92 38.76 50.86
CA SER A 26 -6.90 37.76 50.61
C SER A 26 -7.44 36.70 49.62
N ILE A 27 -6.59 36.28 48.67
CA ILE A 27 -6.88 35.20 47.75
C ILE A 27 -5.98 34.02 48.05
N ASN A 28 -6.54 32.84 48.13
CA ASN A 28 -5.78 31.61 48.20
C ASN A 28 -5.14 31.33 46.82
N SER A 29 -3.80 31.22 46.79
CA SER A 29 -3.05 30.74 45.64
C SER A 29 -3.14 29.21 45.49
N GLY A 30 -2.72 28.67 44.35
CA GLY A 30 -2.66 27.22 44.15
C GLY A 30 -4.00 26.57 43.80
N GLN A 31 -4.97 27.35 43.31
CA GLN A 31 -6.26 26.77 42.84
C GLN A 31 -5.96 25.87 41.60
N THR A 32 -6.56 24.69 41.64
CA THR A 32 -6.41 23.70 40.54
C THR A 32 -7.75 23.44 39.87
N THR A 33 -7.70 23.28 38.59
CA THR A 33 -8.81 22.78 37.77
C THR A 33 -8.30 21.69 36.85
N SER A 34 -9.14 21.11 36.01
CA SER A 34 -8.74 20.13 35.02
C SER A 34 -9.19 20.55 33.62
N ALA A 35 -8.41 20.17 32.61
CA ALA A 35 -8.77 20.32 31.22
C ALA A 35 -8.40 19.05 30.44
N ASP A 36 -9.07 18.85 29.32
CA ASP A 36 -8.80 17.73 28.43
C ASP A 36 -7.87 18.17 27.30
N ILE A 37 -6.94 17.26 26.94
CA ILE A 37 -6.13 17.38 25.74
C ILE A 37 -6.59 16.25 24.79
N SER A 38 -7.26 16.62 23.70
CA SER A 38 -7.68 15.68 22.67
C SER A 38 -6.56 15.42 21.66
N ALA A 39 -6.60 14.22 21.03
CA ALA A 39 -5.68 13.90 19.95
C ALA A 39 -5.94 14.81 18.75
N LYS A 40 -4.83 15.27 18.12
CA LYS A 40 -4.89 16.09 16.91
C LYS A 40 -5.12 15.22 15.70
N GLN A 41 -5.98 15.65 14.79
CA GLN A 41 -6.21 14.96 13.52
C GLN A 41 -5.07 15.22 12.55
N ILE A 42 -4.58 14.17 11.90
CA ILE A 42 -3.67 14.24 10.74
C ILE A 42 -4.26 13.45 9.58
N THR A 43 -3.92 13.85 8.35
CA THR A 43 -4.33 13.15 7.13
C THR A 43 -3.10 12.66 6.39
N VAL A 44 -3.08 11.38 6.06
CA VAL A 44 -2.02 10.75 5.27
C VAL A 44 -2.41 10.78 3.79
N SER A 45 -1.49 11.22 2.95
CA SER A 45 -1.68 11.31 1.50
C SER A 45 -0.35 11.11 0.76
N GLY A 46 -0.39 11.08 -0.58
CA GLY A 46 0.81 10.97 -1.42
C GLY A 46 1.29 9.55 -1.67
N ILE A 47 0.51 8.52 -1.28
CA ILE A 47 0.79 7.14 -1.64
C ILE A 47 0.29 6.91 -3.06
N SER A 48 1.16 6.40 -3.94
CA SER A 48 0.82 6.11 -5.33
C SER A 48 1.33 4.74 -5.79
N ALA A 49 0.97 4.35 -7.00
CA ALA A 49 1.44 3.15 -7.65
C ALA A 49 1.48 3.36 -9.16
N SER A 50 2.44 2.74 -9.83
CA SER A 50 2.54 2.75 -11.28
C SER A 50 1.65 1.69 -11.93
N THR A 51 1.41 1.83 -13.24
CA THR A 51 0.80 0.80 -14.09
C THR A 51 1.55 -0.52 -13.96
N LYS A 52 0.79 -1.61 -13.90
CA LYS A 52 1.30 -2.98 -13.84
C LYS A 52 0.94 -3.73 -15.12
N SER A 53 1.86 -4.52 -15.65
CA SER A 53 1.53 -5.54 -16.66
C SER A 53 0.89 -6.75 -16.00
N TYR A 54 -0.15 -7.33 -16.61
CA TYR A 54 -0.81 -8.53 -16.11
C TYR A 54 0.19 -9.68 -15.93
N ASP A 55 0.25 -10.22 -14.74
CA ASP A 55 1.12 -11.34 -14.33
C ASP A 55 0.36 -12.43 -13.55
N GLY A 56 -0.98 -12.37 -13.53
CA GLY A 56 -1.83 -13.30 -12.80
C GLY A 56 -1.88 -13.08 -11.29
N THR A 57 -1.38 -11.93 -10.79
CA THR A 57 -1.39 -11.62 -9.36
C THR A 57 -2.01 -10.25 -9.07
N THR A 58 -2.50 -10.05 -7.85
CA THR A 58 -2.99 -8.76 -7.36
C THR A 58 -1.91 -7.91 -6.69
N SER A 59 -0.69 -8.40 -6.54
CA SER A 59 0.41 -7.70 -5.88
C SER A 59 0.82 -6.44 -6.63
N ILE A 60 1.11 -5.37 -5.91
CA ILE A 60 1.62 -4.10 -6.44
C ILE A 60 2.60 -3.48 -5.47
N THR A 61 3.65 -2.88 -5.99
CA THR A 61 4.57 -2.04 -5.21
C THR A 61 4.04 -0.62 -5.16
N LEU A 62 3.89 -0.08 -3.94
CA LEU A 62 3.49 1.31 -3.74
C LEU A 62 4.72 2.23 -3.82
N ASP A 63 4.54 3.40 -4.40
CA ASP A 63 5.48 4.51 -4.26
C ASP A 63 5.06 5.34 -3.05
N THR A 64 5.93 5.40 -2.06
CA THR A 64 5.74 6.11 -0.80
C THR A 64 6.68 7.31 -0.65
N SER A 65 7.44 7.66 -1.69
CA SER A 65 8.42 8.76 -1.66
C SER A 65 7.80 10.13 -1.41
N SER A 66 6.52 10.29 -1.74
CA SER A 66 5.75 11.53 -1.61
C SER A 66 4.76 11.51 -0.44
N VAL A 67 4.88 10.55 0.47
CA VAL A 67 3.96 10.47 1.63
C VAL A 67 4.07 11.71 2.48
N ASN A 68 2.92 12.28 2.79
CA ASN A 68 2.78 13.48 3.60
C ASN A 68 1.81 13.23 4.76
N TYR A 69 2.21 13.66 5.94
CA TYR A 69 1.41 13.64 7.18
C TYR A 69 0.90 15.06 7.45
N ASN A 70 -0.16 15.45 6.75
CA ASN A 70 -0.72 16.80 6.87
C ASN A 70 -1.33 17.03 8.25
N GLY A 71 -0.82 18.01 8.98
CA GLY A 71 -1.21 18.33 10.34
C GLY A 71 -0.26 17.81 11.42
N LEU A 72 0.80 17.06 11.08
CA LEU A 72 1.85 16.66 12.02
C LEU A 72 2.52 17.91 12.63
N VAL A 73 2.74 17.90 13.94
CA VAL A 73 3.42 18.99 14.63
C VAL A 73 4.93 18.91 14.38
N SER A 74 5.55 20.06 14.17
CA SER A 74 7.00 20.11 13.95
C SER A 74 7.75 19.61 15.18
N GLY A 75 8.61 18.63 14.96
CA GLY A 75 9.41 17.98 16.02
C GLY A 75 8.84 16.64 16.48
N ASP A 76 7.56 16.35 16.18
CA ASP A 76 6.97 15.05 16.50
C ASP A 76 7.44 13.97 15.54
N ASN A 77 7.56 12.73 16.03
CA ASN A 77 8.03 11.58 15.28
C ASN A 77 6.87 10.62 14.95
N LEU A 78 6.60 10.46 13.65
CA LEU A 78 5.63 9.51 13.10
C LEU A 78 6.19 8.87 11.82
N THR A 79 6.15 7.54 11.76
CA THR A 79 6.55 6.77 10.58
C THR A 79 5.44 5.81 10.18
N GLY A 80 5.11 5.76 8.88
CA GLY A 80 4.14 4.83 8.31
C GLY A 80 4.80 3.74 7.48
N THR A 81 4.24 2.54 7.53
CA THR A 81 4.49 1.45 6.59
C THR A 81 3.22 1.15 5.81
N PHE A 82 3.36 0.90 4.51
CA PHE A 82 2.23 0.78 3.60
C PHE A 82 2.37 -0.45 2.72
N SER A 83 1.26 -1.15 2.50
CA SER A 83 1.16 -2.23 1.53
C SER A 83 -0.09 -2.06 0.68
N GLY A 84 -0.04 -2.47 -0.58
CA GLY A 84 -1.15 -2.35 -1.51
C GLY A 84 -1.45 -3.65 -2.23
N VAL A 85 -2.73 -3.87 -2.53
CA VAL A 85 -3.18 -4.97 -3.38
C VAL A 85 -4.30 -4.48 -4.29
N PHE A 86 -4.29 -4.89 -5.54
CA PHE A 86 -5.46 -4.69 -6.42
C PHE A 86 -6.65 -5.51 -5.90
N VAL A 87 -7.87 -4.98 -6.08
CA VAL A 87 -9.11 -5.70 -5.72
C VAL A 87 -9.24 -7.00 -6.53
N ASN A 88 -8.76 -7.01 -7.79
CA ASN A 88 -8.65 -8.19 -8.65
C ASN A 88 -7.50 -7.96 -9.65
N ASP A 89 -7.09 -9.01 -10.36
CA ASP A 89 -6.02 -9.00 -11.35
C ASP A 89 -6.48 -8.69 -12.78
N ASN A 90 -7.75 -8.36 -13.00
CA ASN A 90 -8.29 -8.12 -14.34
C ASN A 90 -7.64 -6.90 -15.01
N VAL A 91 -7.24 -7.06 -16.26
CA VAL A 91 -6.77 -5.97 -17.14
C VAL A 91 -7.80 -4.86 -17.21
N GLY A 92 -7.35 -3.62 -17.23
CA GLY A 92 -8.17 -2.42 -17.39
C GLY A 92 -7.55 -1.19 -16.76
N THR A 93 -8.15 -0.05 -17.04
CA THR A 93 -7.74 1.26 -16.53
C THR A 93 -8.41 1.57 -15.20
N GLY A 94 -7.74 2.37 -14.36
CA GLY A 94 -8.29 2.84 -13.09
C GLY A 94 -8.67 1.72 -12.12
N ARG A 95 -7.91 0.64 -12.07
CA ARG A 95 -8.16 -0.47 -11.14
C ARG A 95 -7.88 -0.04 -9.72
N VAL A 96 -8.79 -0.40 -8.80
CA VAL A 96 -8.69 -0.04 -7.39
C VAL A 96 -7.60 -0.84 -6.71
N ILE A 97 -6.73 -0.14 -5.99
CA ILE A 97 -5.75 -0.69 -5.06
C ILE A 97 -6.25 -0.38 -3.65
N ASN A 98 -6.40 -1.41 -2.81
CA ASN A 98 -6.61 -1.25 -1.39
C ASN A 98 -5.27 -1.08 -0.70
N ILE A 99 -5.15 -0.04 0.13
CA ILE A 99 -3.94 0.30 0.89
C ILE A 99 -4.16 -0.05 2.35
N THR A 100 -3.25 -0.81 2.92
CA THR A 100 -3.17 -1.09 4.36
C THR A 100 -2.00 -0.30 4.92
N SER A 101 -2.23 0.40 6.04
CA SER A 101 -1.25 1.26 6.69
C SER A 101 -1.02 0.83 8.13
N SER A 102 0.20 0.94 8.59
CA SER A 102 0.58 0.80 10.00
C SER A 102 1.53 1.92 10.38
N TYR A 103 1.41 2.43 11.60
CA TYR A 103 2.17 3.60 12.07
C TYR A 103 2.94 3.30 13.34
N SER A 104 4.09 3.94 13.49
CA SER A 104 4.94 3.91 14.68
C SER A 104 5.53 5.29 14.94
N GLY A 105 6.08 5.50 16.12
CA GLY A 105 6.68 6.75 16.58
C GLY A 105 6.26 7.09 18.00
N ASP A 106 7.09 7.85 18.69
CA ASP A 106 6.87 8.17 20.12
C ASP A 106 5.61 9.02 20.33
N ASP A 107 5.23 9.81 19.32
CA ASP A 107 4.13 10.76 19.37
C ASP A 107 2.81 10.25 18.81
N ILE A 108 2.76 8.99 18.32
CA ILE A 108 1.57 8.42 17.66
C ILE A 108 0.29 8.54 18.50
N GLY A 109 0.42 8.41 19.83
CA GLY A 109 -0.71 8.52 20.77
C GLY A 109 -1.37 9.90 20.87
N ASN A 110 -0.71 10.93 20.30
CA ASN A 110 -1.20 12.30 20.26
C ASN A 110 -2.04 12.60 19.02
N TYR A 111 -2.21 11.63 18.11
CA TYR A 111 -2.86 11.83 16.82
C TYR A 111 -4.03 10.89 16.56
N ASN A 112 -5.02 11.41 15.83
CA ASN A 112 -6.06 10.64 15.16
C ASN A 112 -5.76 10.63 13.66
N ILE A 113 -5.42 9.45 13.10
CA ILE A 113 -4.88 9.33 11.73
C ILE A 113 -6.01 9.00 10.76
N ILE A 114 -6.18 9.85 9.74
CA ILE A 114 -7.02 9.58 8.57
C ILE A 114 -6.14 9.03 7.47
N ASN A 115 -6.38 7.78 7.09
CA ASN A 115 -5.58 7.05 6.11
C ASN A 115 -5.99 7.36 4.66
N GLN A 116 -5.03 7.30 3.74
CA GLN A 116 -5.31 7.07 2.34
C GLN A 116 -5.53 5.55 2.14
N ASN A 117 -6.79 5.12 2.06
CA ASN A 117 -7.14 3.71 2.02
C ASN A 117 -7.15 3.11 0.61
N THR A 118 -7.14 3.95 -0.43
CA THR A 118 -7.20 3.51 -1.83
C THR A 118 -6.34 4.34 -2.75
N HIS A 119 -5.92 3.72 -3.85
CA HIS A 119 -5.32 4.37 -5.01
C HIS A 119 -5.83 3.68 -6.29
N PHE A 120 -5.58 4.27 -7.45
CA PHE A 120 -5.98 3.72 -8.75
C PHE A 120 -4.75 3.60 -9.64
N ALA A 121 -4.60 2.45 -10.30
CA ALA A 121 -3.59 2.27 -11.35
C ALA A 121 -4.13 1.32 -12.43
N ASP A 122 -3.48 1.28 -13.56
CA ASP A 122 -3.87 0.41 -14.66
C ASP A 122 -3.23 -0.97 -14.54
N ILE A 123 -3.96 -2.01 -14.97
CA ILE A 123 -3.39 -3.31 -15.28
C ILE A 123 -3.46 -3.47 -16.79
N THR A 124 -2.30 -3.48 -17.46
CA THR A 124 -2.20 -3.64 -18.91
C THR A 124 -2.12 -5.12 -19.30
N ILE A 125 -2.38 -5.42 -20.58
CA ILE A 125 -2.23 -6.78 -21.11
C ILE A 125 -0.81 -7.28 -20.85
N GLY A 126 -0.71 -8.48 -20.29
CA GLY A 126 0.56 -9.17 -20.13
C GLY A 126 1.11 -9.63 -21.50
N ASN A 127 2.42 -9.65 -21.63
CA ASN A 127 3.08 -10.16 -22.84
C ASN A 127 3.94 -11.38 -22.45
N PRO A 128 3.33 -12.57 -22.29
CA PRO A 128 4.05 -13.76 -21.86
C PRO A 128 5.03 -14.22 -22.95
N THR A 129 6.16 -14.73 -22.50
CA THR A 129 7.15 -15.41 -23.36
C THR A 129 7.16 -16.91 -23.06
N ILE A 130 7.55 -17.69 -24.03
CA ILE A 130 7.79 -19.14 -23.86
C ILE A 130 9.30 -19.37 -23.93
N SER A 131 9.84 -20.01 -22.91
CA SER A 131 11.24 -20.45 -22.83
C SER A 131 11.33 -21.99 -22.90
N GLY A 132 12.56 -22.51 -23.00
CA GLY A 132 12.80 -23.96 -23.03
C GLY A 132 12.63 -24.61 -24.40
N LEU A 133 12.13 -23.87 -25.42
CA LEU A 133 12.06 -24.35 -26.79
C LEU A 133 13.36 -23.98 -27.53
N SER A 134 13.96 -24.96 -28.19
CA SER A 134 15.12 -24.77 -29.04
C SER A 134 15.01 -25.63 -30.32
N ASN A 135 15.71 -25.22 -31.38
CA ASN A 135 15.75 -26.01 -32.57
C ASN A 135 16.37 -27.40 -32.26
N GLN A 136 15.69 -28.44 -32.71
CA GLN A 136 16.09 -29.82 -32.51
C GLN A 136 16.31 -30.51 -33.86
N THR A 137 17.39 -31.29 -33.94
CA THR A 137 17.60 -32.21 -35.03
C THR A 137 17.42 -33.62 -34.51
N LYS A 138 16.51 -34.37 -35.08
CA LYS A 138 16.21 -35.75 -34.69
C LYS A 138 16.42 -36.68 -35.87
N SER A 139 16.88 -37.91 -35.57
CA SER A 139 16.94 -38.96 -36.57
C SER A 139 15.55 -39.47 -36.91
N PHE A 140 15.32 -39.86 -38.16
CA PHE A 140 14.07 -40.49 -38.60
C PHE A 140 13.72 -41.75 -37.80
N THR A 141 14.69 -42.38 -37.12
CA THR A 141 14.49 -43.56 -36.29
C THR A 141 13.95 -43.21 -34.87
N THR A 142 13.88 -41.90 -34.53
CA THR A 142 13.31 -41.48 -33.25
C THR A 142 11.79 -41.66 -33.32
N SER A 143 11.19 -42.45 -32.41
CA SER A 143 9.77 -42.78 -32.42
C SER A 143 8.90 -41.56 -31.99
N SER A 144 9.32 -40.80 -31.00
CA SER A 144 8.68 -39.55 -30.57
C SER A 144 9.66 -38.64 -29.84
N TYR A 145 9.27 -37.37 -29.69
CA TYR A 145 10.01 -36.37 -28.94
C TYR A 145 9.03 -35.42 -28.27
N ILE A 146 9.30 -35.04 -27.02
CA ILE A 146 8.43 -34.11 -26.27
C ILE A 146 9.03 -32.70 -26.29
N LEU A 147 8.25 -31.72 -26.75
CA LEU A 147 8.55 -30.30 -26.63
C LEU A 147 8.20 -29.84 -25.22
N THR A 148 9.13 -29.23 -24.52
CA THR A 148 8.95 -28.72 -23.16
C THR A 148 9.10 -27.20 -23.14
N GLY A 149 8.02 -26.47 -23.44
CA GLY A 149 7.98 -25.03 -23.28
C GLY A 149 7.56 -24.65 -21.87
N THR A 150 8.12 -23.56 -21.35
CA THR A 150 7.73 -22.99 -20.06
C THR A 150 7.25 -21.55 -20.27
N PRO A 151 5.98 -21.22 -20.00
CA PRO A 151 5.49 -19.86 -20.09
C PRO A 151 6.02 -19.02 -18.93
N SER A 152 6.28 -17.73 -19.18
CA SER A 152 6.74 -16.78 -18.16
C SER A 152 5.68 -16.44 -17.11
N ILE A 153 4.39 -16.68 -17.42
CA ILE A 153 3.27 -16.56 -16.48
C ILE A 153 2.80 -17.94 -16.10
N SER A 154 2.84 -18.26 -14.82
CA SER A 154 2.43 -19.56 -14.29
C SER A 154 0.95 -19.85 -14.58
N GLY A 155 0.65 -21.10 -14.92
CA GLY A 155 -0.73 -21.57 -15.16
C GLY A 155 -1.27 -21.30 -16.56
N LEU A 156 -0.53 -20.59 -17.45
CA LEU A 156 -0.92 -20.48 -18.84
C LEU A 156 -0.66 -21.78 -19.59
N PRO A 157 -1.67 -22.38 -20.27
CA PRO A 157 -1.46 -23.56 -21.08
C PRO A 157 -0.71 -23.20 -22.37
N ILE A 158 0.22 -24.07 -22.79
CA ILE A 158 0.84 -24.00 -24.12
C ILE A 158 0.07 -24.93 -25.02
N ILE A 159 -0.32 -24.42 -26.20
CA ILE A 159 -0.92 -25.24 -27.28
C ILE A 159 0.10 -25.37 -28.38
N TYR A 160 0.41 -26.60 -28.75
CA TYR A 160 1.35 -26.94 -29.81
C TYR A 160 0.62 -27.25 -31.11
N SER A 161 1.20 -26.86 -32.24
CA SER A 161 0.69 -27.22 -33.56
C SER A 161 1.84 -27.50 -34.54
N SER A 162 1.63 -28.41 -35.48
CA SER A 162 2.55 -28.67 -36.58
C SER A 162 2.16 -27.83 -37.80
N SER A 163 3.13 -27.23 -38.44
CA SER A 163 2.96 -26.51 -39.71
C SER A 163 2.82 -27.46 -40.92
N ASP A 164 3.33 -28.70 -40.79
CA ASP A 164 3.25 -29.72 -41.84
C ASP A 164 3.04 -31.11 -41.18
N THR A 165 1.78 -31.57 -41.18
CA THR A 165 1.41 -32.85 -40.61
C THR A 165 1.79 -34.05 -41.46
N SER A 166 2.29 -33.83 -42.71
CA SER A 166 2.85 -34.89 -43.55
C SER A 166 4.28 -35.27 -43.14
N ILE A 167 4.96 -34.37 -42.39
CA ILE A 167 6.30 -34.59 -41.88
C ILE A 167 6.23 -35.03 -40.41
N ALA A 168 5.43 -34.32 -39.61
CA ALA A 168 5.31 -34.63 -38.19
C ALA A 168 3.96 -34.17 -37.64
N THR A 169 3.37 -34.94 -36.76
CA THR A 169 2.21 -34.54 -35.98
C THR A 169 2.65 -34.14 -34.55
N VAL A 170 1.86 -33.32 -33.86
CA VAL A 170 2.11 -32.95 -32.49
C VAL A 170 0.82 -33.05 -31.64
N ASN A 171 0.95 -33.62 -30.46
CA ASN A 171 -0.13 -33.56 -29.48
C ASN A 171 -0.20 -32.12 -28.92
N SER A 172 -1.36 -31.48 -29.13
CA SER A 172 -1.53 -30.06 -28.82
C SER A 172 -1.36 -29.72 -27.33
N SER A 173 -1.61 -30.66 -26.43
CA SER A 173 -1.57 -30.42 -24.98
C SER A 173 -0.25 -30.91 -24.34
N THR A 174 0.30 -32.02 -24.86
CA THR A 174 1.52 -32.63 -24.25
C THR A 174 2.80 -32.19 -24.94
N GLY A 175 2.72 -31.66 -26.18
CA GLY A 175 3.88 -31.33 -26.99
C GLY A 175 4.61 -32.55 -27.54
N GLU A 176 4.01 -33.76 -27.50
CA GLU A 176 4.59 -34.96 -28.07
C GLU A 176 4.54 -34.89 -29.60
N VAL A 177 5.71 -34.93 -30.22
CA VAL A 177 5.91 -34.93 -31.68
C VAL A 177 6.11 -36.35 -32.14
N ILE A 178 5.36 -36.78 -33.19
CA ILE A 178 5.47 -38.06 -33.84
C ILE A 178 5.84 -37.79 -35.31
N PHE A 179 6.93 -38.38 -35.79
CA PHE A 179 7.34 -38.27 -37.19
C PHE A 179 6.52 -39.25 -38.06
N VAL A 180 6.15 -38.77 -39.26
CA VAL A 180 5.35 -39.53 -40.24
C VAL A 180 6.26 -40.19 -41.27
#